data_d1f37b6cafd51878b226c3b5d3ae15c2
#
_entry.id   d1f37b6cafd51878b226c3b5d3ae15c2
#
_cell.length_a   1.000
_cell.length_b   1.000
_cell.length_c   1.000
_cell.angle_alpha   90.00
_cell.angle_beta   90.00
_cell.angle_gamma   90.00
#
_symmetry.space_group_name_H-M   'P 1'
#
loop_
_entity.id
_entity.type
_entity.pdbx_description
1 polymer ?
#
loop_
_entity_poly.entity_id
_entity_poly.type
_entity_poly.pdbx_seq_one_letter_code
_entity_poly.pdbx_strand_id
1 'polypeptide(L)'
;MVRGGITMEVYKPKTMPYDMRIDDALKFARKELYLVNRSLRSLDKCSDSVTYGMVLSYKVCIMEKLSELKKLKIDGIERVNVLQ
;
A
#
# COMPACT_ATOMS: atom_id res chain seq x y z
N MET A 1 28.53 -1.59 10.82
CA MET A 1 28.02 -1.87 10.36
C MET A 1 27.42 -1.96 10.35
N VAL A 2 27.13 -1.87 10.07
CA VAL A 2 26.45 -2.16 9.67
C VAL A 2 26.04 -2.27 9.50
N ARG A 3 25.98 -2.25 9.31
CA ARG A 3 25.48 -2.57 8.89
C ARG A 3 24.97 -2.89 8.78
N GLY A 4 24.87 -2.80 8.81
CA GLY A 4 24.37 -3.22 8.37
C GLY A 4 23.65 -3.11 8.18
N GLY A 5 23.95 -2.96 8.29
CA GLY A 5 23.36 -2.93 8.00
C GLY A 5 22.63 -2.70 7.41
N ILE A 6 22.83 -3.17 6.97
CA ILE A 6 22.00 -3.07 6.20
C ILE A 6 20.77 -2.97 6.54
N THR A 7 20.24 -2.07 6.39
CA THR A 7 18.98 -1.93 6.79
C THR A 7 18.11 -2.21 5.74
N MET A 8 17.36 -3.15 5.89
CA MET A 8 16.27 -3.31 5.09
C MET A 8 15.27 -2.32 5.47
N GLU A 9 14.94 -1.49 4.55
CA GLU A 9 13.88 -0.57 4.77
C GLU A 9 12.57 -1.28 4.78
N VAL A 10 11.82 -1.14 5.84
CA VAL A 10 10.48 -1.68 5.92
C VAL A 10 9.57 -0.78 5.11
N TYR A 11 8.79 -1.39 4.23
CA TYR A 11 7.82 -0.65 3.45
C TYR A 11 6.81 0.05 4.36
N LYS A 12 6.55 1.31 4.07
CA LYS A 12 5.52 2.08 4.76
C LYS A 12 4.61 2.70 3.72
N PRO A 13 3.30 2.54 3.85
CA PRO A 13 2.38 3.14 2.88
C PRO A 13 2.47 4.65 2.92
N LYS A 14 2.36 5.25 1.77
CA LYS A 14 2.32 6.69 1.67
C LYS A 14 0.89 7.17 1.85
N THR A 15 0.75 8.35 2.42
CA THR A 15 -0.55 8.98 2.55
C THR A 15 -0.96 9.51 1.19
N MET A 16 -2.17 9.20 0.77
CA MET A 16 -2.70 9.76 -0.47
C MET A 16 -3.03 11.22 -0.30
N PRO A 17 -2.85 12.00 -1.36
CA PRO A 17 -3.25 13.41 -1.31
C PRO A 17 -4.75 13.54 -1.06
N TYR A 18 -5.09 14.62 -0.42
CA TYR A 18 -6.47 14.98 -0.19
C TYR A 18 -7.10 15.40 -1.52
N ASP A 19 -8.30 14.98 -1.81
CA ASP A 19 -9.04 15.40 -3.01
C ASP A 19 -8.28 15.07 -4.29
N MET A 20 -8.31 13.83 -4.66
CA MET A 20 -7.60 13.31 -5.82
C MET A 20 -8.60 12.79 -6.84
N ARG A 21 -8.26 12.89 -8.13
CA ARG A 21 -9.09 12.27 -9.15
C ARG A 21 -9.09 10.77 -8.97
N ILE A 22 -10.26 10.17 -9.27
CA ILE A 22 -10.43 8.73 -9.04
C ILE A 22 -9.40 7.90 -9.81
N ASP A 23 -9.07 8.29 -11.03
CA ASP A 23 -8.09 7.55 -11.82
C ASP A 23 -6.69 7.62 -11.21
N ASP A 24 -6.36 8.79 -10.68
CA ASP A 24 -5.06 8.97 -10.01
C ASP A 24 -5.02 8.20 -8.71
N ALA A 25 -6.13 8.16 -7.99
CA ALA A 25 -6.22 7.39 -6.75
C ALA A 25 -6.06 5.90 -7.03
N LEU A 26 -6.65 5.42 -8.12
CA LEU A 26 -6.50 4.03 -8.52
C LEU A 26 -5.05 3.70 -8.86
N LYS A 27 -4.40 4.60 -9.60
CA LYS A 27 -2.98 4.42 -9.93
C LYS A 27 -2.13 4.38 -8.68
N PHE A 28 -2.40 5.28 -7.76
CA PHE A 28 -1.67 5.35 -6.50
C PHE A 28 -1.82 4.04 -5.73
N ALA A 29 -3.05 3.56 -5.61
CA ALA A 29 -3.32 2.32 -4.85
C ALA A 29 -2.65 1.12 -5.51
N ARG A 30 -2.67 1.04 -6.84
CA ARG A 30 -2.01 -0.06 -7.55
C ARG A 30 -0.51 -0.04 -7.35
N LYS A 31 0.08 1.15 -7.37
CA LYS A 31 1.51 1.28 -7.14
C LYS A 31 1.87 0.85 -5.73
N GLU A 32 1.07 1.28 -4.75
CA GLU A 32 1.30 0.88 -3.36
C GLU A 32 1.18 -0.64 -3.19
N LEU A 33 0.22 -1.24 -3.87
CA LEU A 33 0.06 -2.68 -3.81
C LEU A 33 1.27 -3.40 -4.40
N TYR A 34 1.78 -2.89 -5.51
CA TYR A 34 2.99 -3.44 -6.12
C TYR A 34 4.17 -3.37 -5.15
N LEU A 35 4.34 -2.23 -4.50
CA LEU A 35 5.46 -2.03 -3.57
C LEU A 35 5.34 -2.92 -2.34
N VAL A 36 4.14 -3.08 -1.82
CA VAL A 36 3.95 -3.92 -0.64
C VAL A 36 4.17 -5.38 -0.99
N ASN A 37 3.74 -5.83 -2.17
CA ASN A 37 4.00 -7.19 -2.60
C ASN A 37 5.50 -7.43 -2.78
N ARG A 38 6.19 -6.45 -3.29
CA ARG A 38 7.63 -6.53 -3.46
C ARG A 38 8.33 -6.66 -2.11
N SER A 39 7.88 -5.89 -1.14
CA SER A 39 8.42 -5.99 0.22
C SER A 39 8.17 -7.36 0.84
N LEU A 40 6.97 -7.87 0.65
CA LEU A 40 6.64 -9.20 1.19
C LEU A 40 7.54 -10.29 0.62
N ARG A 41 7.90 -10.15 -0.66
CA ARG A 41 8.78 -11.15 -1.28
C ARG A 41 10.19 -11.11 -0.73
N SER A 42 10.62 -9.97 -0.22
CA SER A 42 11.96 -9.86 0.32
C SER A 42 12.06 -10.16 1.80
N LEU A 43 10.93 -10.40 2.46
CA LEU A 43 10.90 -10.72 3.88
C LEU A 43 10.80 -12.23 4.09
N ASP A 44 11.45 -12.69 5.14
CA ASP A 44 11.36 -14.10 5.51
C ASP A 44 10.22 -14.25 6.51
N LYS A 45 9.28 -15.11 6.21
CA LYS A 45 8.13 -15.35 7.07
C LYS A 45 8.51 -15.73 8.48
N CYS A 46 9.59 -16.47 8.62
CA CYS A 46 10.00 -16.96 9.94
C CYS A 46 10.86 -15.96 10.69
N SER A 47 11.91 -15.48 10.03
CA SER A 47 12.85 -14.57 10.68
C SER A 47 12.26 -13.18 10.90
N ASP A 48 11.44 -12.74 9.94
CA ASP A 48 10.88 -11.38 9.97
C ASP A 48 9.40 -11.41 10.28
N SER A 49 8.95 -12.35 11.10
CA SER A 49 7.52 -12.60 11.27
C SER A 49 6.72 -11.36 11.68
N VAL A 50 7.25 -10.55 12.58
CA VAL A 50 6.53 -9.35 13.03
C VAL A 50 6.41 -8.36 11.88
N THR A 51 7.51 -8.09 11.20
CA THR A 51 7.51 -7.17 10.06
C THR A 51 6.65 -7.71 8.92
N TYR A 52 6.75 -8.99 8.67
CA TYR A 52 5.95 -9.65 7.64
C TYR A 52 4.45 -9.46 7.92
N GLY A 53 4.04 -9.69 9.16
CA GLY A 53 2.63 -9.50 9.54
C GLY A 53 2.17 -8.06 9.40
N MET A 54 3.05 -7.12 9.73
CA MET A 54 2.75 -5.71 9.61
C MET A 54 2.53 -5.31 8.15
N VAL A 55 3.45 -5.76 7.29
CA VAL A 55 3.36 -5.44 5.86
C VAL A 55 2.15 -6.14 5.23
N LEU A 56 1.83 -7.34 5.70
CA LEU A 56 0.65 -8.04 5.23
C LEU A 56 -0.63 -7.28 5.59
N SER A 57 -0.68 -6.66 6.76
CA SER A 57 -1.81 -5.80 7.15
C SER A 57 -1.94 -4.61 6.22
N TYR A 58 -0.83 -4.01 5.85
CA TYR A 58 -0.84 -2.90 4.89
C TYR A 58 -1.42 -3.37 3.56
N LYS A 59 -1.04 -4.57 3.12
CA LYS A 59 -1.55 -5.13 1.88
C LYS A 59 -3.07 -5.24 1.90
N VAL A 60 -3.61 -5.75 2.99
CA VAL A 60 -5.06 -5.91 3.12
C VAL A 60 -5.75 -4.56 3.04
N CYS A 61 -5.23 -3.56 3.74
CA CYS A 61 -5.79 -2.21 3.71
C CYS A 61 -5.76 -1.62 2.31
N ILE A 62 -4.66 -1.81 1.59
CA ILE A 62 -4.52 -1.27 0.23
C ILE A 62 -5.51 -1.96 -0.70
N MET A 63 -5.69 -3.27 -0.57
CA MET A 63 -6.62 -4.00 -1.40
C MET A 63 -8.06 -3.57 -1.16
N GLU A 64 -8.41 -3.32 0.10
CA GLU A 64 -9.74 -2.81 0.44
C GLU A 64 -9.96 -1.42 -0.16
N LYS A 65 -8.96 -0.56 -0.04
CA LYS A 65 -9.04 0.78 -0.61
C LYS A 65 -9.19 0.71 -2.12
N LEU A 66 -8.43 -0.16 -2.76
CA LEU A 66 -8.49 -0.33 -4.21
C LEU A 66 -9.88 -0.79 -4.64
N SER A 67 -10.46 -1.72 -3.91
CA SER A 67 -11.81 -2.22 -4.19
C SER A 67 -12.85 -1.11 -4.07
N GLU A 68 -12.74 -0.29 -3.01
CA GLU A 68 -13.61 0.86 -2.80
C GLU A 68 -13.51 1.85 -3.95
N LEU A 69 -12.29 2.15 -4.37
CA LEU A 69 -12.07 3.11 -5.45
C LEU A 69 -12.66 2.62 -6.75
N LYS A 70 -12.54 1.33 -7.06
CA LYS A 70 -13.13 0.75 -8.24
C LYS A 70 -14.65 0.89 -8.24
N LYS A 71 -15.24 0.69 -7.07
CA LYS A 71 -16.66 0.80 -6.91
C LYS A 71 -17.13 2.24 -7.13
N LEU A 72 -16.41 3.19 -6.56
CA LEU A 72 -16.72 4.59 -6.73
C LEU A 72 -16.62 5.01 -8.20
N LYS A 73 -15.64 4.48 -8.91
CA LYS A 73 -15.49 4.79 -10.32
C LYS A 73 -16.68 4.27 -11.12
N ILE A 74 -17.14 3.08 -10.81
CA ILE A 74 -18.32 2.50 -11.46
C ILE A 74 -19.54 3.36 -11.20
N ASP A 75 -19.64 3.93 -10.01
CA ASP A 75 -20.75 4.81 -9.63
C ASP A 75 -20.66 6.20 -10.23
N GLY A 76 -19.61 6.47 -11.01
CA GLY A 76 -19.49 7.75 -11.71
C GLY A 76 -18.82 8.85 -10.92
N ILE A 77 -18.21 8.52 -9.80
CA ILE A 77 -17.50 9.49 -8.98
C ILE A 77 -16.19 9.84 -9.67
N GLU A 78 -15.93 11.13 -9.85
CA GLU A 78 -14.73 11.58 -10.55
C GLU A 78 -13.59 11.93 -9.61
N ARG A 79 -13.89 12.39 -8.42
CA ARG A 79 -12.89 12.78 -7.45
C ARG A 79 -13.22 12.17 -6.11
N VAL A 80 -12.18 11.87 -5.35
CA VAL A 80 -12.36 11.28 -4.03
C VAL A 80 -11.53 12.03 -3.03
N ASN A 81 -12.06 12.08 -1.83
CA ASN A 81 -11.34 12.57 -0.68
C ASN A 81 -10.87 11.34 0.06
N VAL A 82 -9.61 11.02 -0.10
CA VAL A 82 -9.10 9.75 0.43
C VAL A 82 -8.41 9.91 1.74
N LEU A 83 -8.66 11.01 2.38
CA LEU A 83 -8.09 11.22 3.67
C LEU A 83 -8.75 10.31 4.67
N GLN A 84 -8.01 9.60 5.34
CA GLN A 84 -8.56 8.80 6.37
C GLN A 84 -7.78 8.79 7.53
#